data_13afa3a6cede518c56932904d8e96c4c
#
_entry.id   13afa3a6cede518c56932904d8e96c4c
#
_cell.length_a   1.000
_cell.length_b   1.000
_cell.length_c   1.000
_cell.angle_alpha   90.00
_cell.angle_beta   90.00
_cell.angle_gamma   90.00
#
_symmetry.space_group_name_H-M   'P 1'
#
loop_
_entity.id
_entity.type
_entity.pdbx_description
1 polymer ?
#
loop_
_entity_poly.entity_id
_entity_poly.type
_entity_poly.pdbx_seq_one_letter_code
_entity_poly.pdbx_strand_id
1 'polypeptide(L)'
;MERLELDEKCTPKLECMISGLPSVTSVGMASLLPHRELQVDEKLNVTVDGQSCGDLASRDKILKAQNENNVALSFDDLINANQERLRELLQGRNIVYIYHNQVDARGDKPASENEVFKACEEAIEEIHRLVHRLTMYLSAPKFFITADHGFLYKRDKLQEYDKVSYDREICTCTNKRFLITTQRTKD
;
A
#
# COMPACT_ATOMS: atom_id res chain seq x y z
N MET A 1 11.46 -12.05 3.16
CA MET A 1 12.18 -12.19 4.42
C MET A 1 13.50 -12.91 4.23
N GLU A 2 13.54 -14.10 3.71
CA GLU A 2 14.76 -14.86 3.44
C GLU A 2 15.89 -14.06 2.78
N ARG A 3 15.57 -13.23 1.79
CA ARG A 3 16.58 -12.38 1.12
C ARG A 3 17.19 -11.31 2.02
N LEU A 4 16.42 -10.79 2.98
CA LEU A 4 16.93 -9.81 3.97
C LEU A 4 17.71 -10.50 5.10
N GLU A 5 17.40 -11.75 5.40
CA GLU A 5 18.14 -12.58 6.38
C GLU A 5 19.54 -12.93 5.89
N LEU A 6 19.73 -13.01 4.56
CA LEU A 6 21.04 -13.23 3.95
C LEU A 6 21.94 -11.97 3.95
N ASP A 7 21.36 -10.80 4.25
CA ASP A 7 22.12 -9.56 4.38
C ASP A 7 22.58 -9.40 5.83
N GLU A 8 23.87 -9.56 6.09
CA GLU A 8 24.47 -9.47 7.44
C GLU A 8 24.19 -8.13 8.15
N LYS A 9 23.74 -7.10 7.41
CA LYS A 9 23.42 -5.77 7.93
C LYS A 9 21.97 -5.59 8.32
N CYS A 10 21.12 -6.58 8.05
CA CYS A 10 19.70 -6.54 8.31
C CYS A 10 19.29 -7.55 9.38
N THR A 11 18.38 -7.14 10.27
CA THR A 11 17.74 -8.05 11.23
C THR A 11 16.22 -7.98 10.98
N PRO A 12 15.71 -8.75 10.02
CA PRO A 12 14.31 -8.68 9.63
C PRO A 12 13.41 -9.38 10.67
N LYS A 13 12.19 -8.82 10.85
CA LYS A 13 11.12 -9.39 11.65
C LYS A 13 9.84 -9.41 10.84
N LEU A 14 9.17 -10.55 10.79
CA LEU A 14 7.87 -10.70 10.17
C LEU A 14 6.76 -10.58 11.21
N GLU A 15 5.81 -9.71 10.94
CA GLU A 15 4.63 -9.51 11.78
C GLU A 15 3.36 -9.52 10.93
N CYS A 16 2.22 -9.82 11.55
CA CYS A 16 0.91 -9.74 10.90
C CYS A 16 0.27 -8.40 11.20
N MET A 17 -0.39 -7.83 10.20
CA MET A 17 -1.18 -6.61 10.31
C MET A 17 -2.57 -6.84 9.72
N ILE A 18 -3.59 -6.31 10.37
CA ILE A 18 -4.95 -6.25 9.83
C ILE A 18 -5.08 -4.93 9.08
N SER A 19 -5.37 -4.99 7.78
CA SER A 19 -5.60 -3.80 6.97
C SER A 19 -6.97 -3.16 7.25
N GLY A 20 -7.13 -1.91 6.83
CA GLY A 20 -8.42 -1.22 6.88
C GLY A 20 -9.51 -1.91 6.06
N LEU A 21 -10.76 -1.80 6.50
CA LEU A 21 -11.92 -2.32 5.77
C LEU A 21 -12.79 -1.16 5.28
N PRO A 22 -13.39 -1.28 4.08
CA PRO A 22 -13.20 -2.34 3.09
C PRO A 22 -11.77 -2.35 2.52
N SER A 23 -11.27 -3.55 2.12
CA SER A 23 -9.90 -3.70 1.63
C SER A 23 -9.75 -3.18 0.19
N VAL A 24 -9.67 -1.87 0.07
CA VAL A 24 -9.45 -1.11 -1.17
C VAL A 24 -8.32 -0.11 -0.96
N THR A 25 -7.62 0.21 -2.04
CA THR A 25 -6.44 1.09 -2.01
C THR A 25 -6.71 2.44 -1.36
N SER A 26 -7.85 3.08 -1.63
CA SER A 26 -8.18 4.38 -1.02
C SER A 26 -8.23 4.34 0.51
N VAL A 27 -8.88 3.31 1.07
CA VAL A 27 -8.99 3.12 2.53
C VAL A 27 -7.67 2.64 3.12
N GLY A 28 -7.03 1.66 2.48
CA GLY A 28 -5.77 1.10 2.96
C GLY A 28 -4.64 2.14 3.00
N MET A 29 -4.47 2.91 1.92
CA MET A 29 -3.46 3.98 1.88
C MET A 29 -3.72 5.08 2.91
N ALA A 30 -4.99 5.46 3.11
CA ALA A 30 -5.35 6.46 4.11
C ALA A 30 -5.07 5.96 5.54
N SER A 31 -5.40 4.70 5.83
CA SER A 31 -5.19 4.11 7.16
C SER A 31 -3.73 3.96 7.56
N LEU A 32 -2.81 3.94 6.60
CA LEU A 32 -1.36 3.94 6.86
C LEU A 32 -0.78 5.33 7.12
N LEU A 33 -1.51 6.40 6.81
CA LEU A 33 -1.07 7.78 7.11
C LEU A 33 -1.32 8.11 8.58
N PRO A 34 -0.52 9.00 9.19
CA PRO A 34 -0.80 9.49 10.53
C PRO A 34 -2.12 10.28 10.52
N HIS A 35 -3.05 9.91 11.38
CA HIS A 35 -4.38 10.52 11.45
C HIS A 35 -4.99 10.44 12.85
N ARG A 36 -5.93 11.33 13.11
CA ARG A 36 -6.85 11.28 14.24
C ARG A 36 -8.20 10.74 13.81
N GLU A 37 -8.62 11.13 12.61
CA GLU A 37 -9.91 10.78 12.03
C GLU A 37 -9.77 10.41 10.55
N LEU A 38 -10.45 9.31 10.16
CA LEU A 38 -10.65 8.93 8.77
C LEU A 38 -12.14 9.04 8.46
N GLN A 39 -12.47 9.75 7.38
CA GLN A 39 -13.84 9.83 6.87
C GLN A 39 -13.88 9.18 5.50
N VAL A 40 -14.87 8.33 5.28
CA VAL A 40 -15.09 7.60 4.03
C VAL A 40 -16.46 7.93 3.51
N ASP A 41 -16.56 8.42 2.28
CA ASP A 41 -17.84 8.70 1.63
C ASP A 41 -18.44 7.46 0.96
N GLU A 42 -19.66 7.56 0.44
CA GLU A 42 -20.36 6.47 -0.25
C GLU A 42 -19.65 6.01 -1.54
N LYS A 43 -18.76 6.82 -2.09
CA LYS A 43 -17.94 6.51 -3.27
C LYS A 43 -16.56 5.95 -2.91
N LEU A 44 -16.33 5.70 -1.61
CA LEU A 44 -15.02 5.25 -1.06
C LEU A 44 -13.90 6.28 -1.25
N ASN A 45 -14.22 7.56 -1.41
CA ASN A 45 -13.22 8.60 -1.25
C ASN A 45 -12.92 8.76 0.24
N VAL A 46 -11.64 8.86 0.56
CA VAL A 46 -11.19 8.96 1.95
C VAL A 46 -10.53 10.30 2.19
N THR A 47 -10.87 10.90 3.32
CA THR A 47 -10.14 12.06 3.85
C THR A 47 -9.47 11.71 5.18
N VAL A 48 -8.30 12.27 5.38
CA VAL A 48 -7.47 12.14 6.57
C VAL A 48 -7.49 13.49 7.28
N ASP A 49 -8.07 13.55 8.47
CA ASP A 49 -8.25 14.80 9.21
C ASP A 49 -8.86 15.93 8.35
N GLY A 50 -9.85 15.58 7.51
CA GLY A 50 -10.51 16.48 6.58
C GLY A 50 -9.75 16.81 5.29
N GLN A 51 -8.55 16.24 5.06
CA GLN A 51 -7.74 16.46 3.86
C GLN A 51 -7.81 15.26 2.91
N SER A 52 -7.88 15.53 1.59
CA SER A 52 -7.77 14.48 0.59
C SER A 52 -6.39 13.79 0.65
N CYS A 53 -6.36 12.48 0.42
CA CYS A 53 -5.14 11.67 0.41
C CYS A 53 -5.03 10.77 -0.85
N GLY A 54 -5.79 11.09 -1.90
CA GLY A 54 -5.90 10.26 -3.10
C GLY A 54 -4.63 10.17 -3.95
N ASP A 55 -3.76 11.17 -3.88
CA ASP A 55 -2.53 11.25 -4.66
C ASP A 55 -1.29 11.45 -3.78
N LEU A 56 -0.10 11.28 -4.39
CA LEU A 56 1.18 11.39 -3.69
C LEU A 56 1.41 12.77 -3.07
N ALA A 57 1.03 13.83 -3.77
CA ALA A 57 1.23 15.20 -3.29
C ALA A 57 0.35 15.53 -2.07
N SER A 58 -0.88 15.02 -2.06
CA SER A 58 -1.79 15.16 -0.92
C SER A 58 -1.27 14.39 0.30
N ARG A 59 -0.74 13.16 0.10
CA ARG A 59 -0.13 12.36 1.17
C ARG A 59 1.13 13.02 1.73
N ASP A 60 1.96 13.61 0.86
CA ASP A 60 3.15 14.39 1.26
C ASP A 60 2.77 15.57 2.15
N LYS A 61 1.70 16.30 1.82
CA LYS A 61 1.19 17.40 2.66
C LYS A 61 0.75 16.92 4.05
N ILE A 62 0.03 15.78 4.12
CA ILE A 62 -0.40 15.20 5.40
C ILE A 62 0.81 14.82 6.26
N LEU A 63 1.83 14.19 5.67
CA LEU A 63 3.05 13.83 6.39
C LEU A 63 3.80 15.08 6.89
N LYS A 64 3.94 16.10 6.05
CA LYS A 64 4.60 17.37 6.42
C LYS A 64 3.84 18.17 7.46
N ALA A 65 2.52 18.05 7.53
CA ALA A 65 1.72 18.65 8.58
C ALA A 65 2.04 18.08 9.98
N GLN A 66 2.49 16.82 10.05
CA GLN A 66 2.98 16.24 11.30
C GLN A 66 4.41 16.65 11.64
N ASN A 67 5.27 16.73 10.64
CA ASN A 67 6.65 17.20 10.75
C ASN A 67 7.15 17.59 9.36
N GLU A 68 7.71 18.79 9.21
CA GLU A 68 8.21 19.33 7.93
C GLU A 68 9.31 18.46 7.28
N ASN A 69 10.03 17.68 8.09
CA ASN A 69 11.06 16.75 7.64
C ASN A 69 10.52 15.36 7.22
N ASN A 70 9.22 15.14 7.25
CA ASN A 70 8.60 13.98 6.67
C ASN A 70 8.38 14.17 5.18
N VAL A 71 8.38 13.07 4.40
CA VAL A 71 8.19 13.14 2.95
C VAL A 71 7.50 11.87 2.41
N ALA A 72 6.68 12.04 1.37
CA ALA A 72 6.16 10.95 0.54
C ALA A 72 6.85 10.96 -0.82
N LEU A 73 7.36 9.83 -1.27
CA LEU A 73 8.08 9.66 -2.51
C LEU A 73 7.56 8.45 -3.30
N SER A 74 7.69 8.52 -4.62
CA SER A 74 7.49 7.36 -5.47
C SER A 74 8.72 6.45 -5.42
N PHE A 75 8.50 5.14 -5.46
CA PHE A 75 9.58 4.16 -5.60
C PHE A 75 10.40 4.41 -6.87
N ASP A 76 9.72 4.78 -7.98
CA ASP A 76 10.36 5.04 -9.26
C ASP A 76 11.36 6.20 -9.22
N ASP A 77 11.11 7.21 -8.38
CA ASP A 77 12.03 8.33 -8.19
C ASP A 77 13.33 7.90 -7.49
N LEU A 78 13.29 6.81 -6.72
CA LEU A 78 14.42 6.36 -5.91
C LEU A 78 15.22 5.24 -6.55
N ILE A 79 14.57 4.29 -7.23
CA ILE A 79 15.23 3.08 -7.73
C ILE A 79 16.30 3.41 -8.78
N ASN A 80 16.10 4.44 -9.58
CA ASN A 80 17.02 4.89 -10.62
C ASN A 80 17.89 6.10 -10.21
N ALA A 81 17.65 6.65 -9.01
CA ALA A 81 18.42 7.80 -8.52
C ALA A 81 19.87 7.41 -8.24
N ASN A 82 20.83 8.28 -8.58
CA ASN A 82 22.21 8.12 -8.16
C ASN A 82 22.37 8.43 -6.66
N GLN A 83 23.57 8.20 -6.11
CA GLN A 83 23.84 8.40 -4.68
C GLN A 83 23.63 9.84 -4.23
N GLU A 84 24.00 10.82 -5.03
CA GLU A 84 23.83 12.24 -4.73
C GLU A 84 22.36 12.61 -4.65
N ARG A 85 21.57 12.16 -5.62
CA ARG A 85 20.12 12.38 -5.65
C ARG A 85 19.40 11.71 -4.48
N LEU A 86 19.81 10.51 -4.08
CA LEU A 86 19.29 9.84 -2.89
C LEU A 86 19.56 10.65 -1.62
N ARG A 87 20.77 11.24 -1.50
CA ARG A 87 21.08 12.13 -0.37
C ARG A 87 20.22 13.36 -0.35
N GLU A 88 20.07 14.05 -1.48
CA GLU A 88 19.18 15.23 -1.58
C GLU A 88 17.74 14.95 -1.13
N LEU A 89 17.18 13.82 -1.57
CA LEU A 89 15.79 13.45 -1.28
C LEU A 89 15.58 13.02 0.18
N LEU A 90 16.56 12.32 0.77
CA LEU A 90 16.36 11.53 1.98
C LEU A 90 17.18 11.99 3.17
N GLN A 91 18.29 12.73 2.98
CA GLN A 91 19.11 13.18 4.08
C GLN A 91 18.37 14.20 4.94
N GLY A 92 18.41 14.01 6.26
CA GLY A 92 17.72 14.88 7.23
C GLY A 92 16.22 14.65 7.32
N ARG A 93 15.68 13.62 6.65
CA ARG A 93 14.28 13.25 6.80
C ARG A 93 14.07 12.40 8.06
N ASN A 94 12.95 12.64 8.73
CA ASN A 94 12.58 11.88 9.92
C ASN A 94 11.83 10.60 9.54
N ILE A 95 10.83 10.75 8.66
CA ILE A 95 10.02 9.64 8.16
C ILE A 95 9.89 9.79 6.65
N VAL A 96 10.13 8.70 5.93
CA VAL A 96 9.98 8.64 4.48
C VAL A 96 9.00 7.55 4.13
N TYR A 97 7.89 7.93 3.50
CA TYR A 97 6.94 6.99 2.90
C TYR A 97 7.31 6.78 1.44
N ILE A 98 7.55 5.53 1.07
CA ILE A 98 7.90 5.15 -0.31
C ILE A 98 6.78 4.29 -0.86
N TYR A 99 6.12 4.78 -1.91
CA TYR A 99 5.00 4.10 -2.54
C TYR A 99 5.45 3.30 -3.75
N HIS A 100 5.21 1.98 -3.69
CA HIS A 100 5.51 1.01 -4.74
C HIS A 100 4.19 0.44 -5.28
N ASN A 101 3.97 0.51 -6.60
CA ASN A 101 2.67 0.20 -7.21
C ASN A 101 2.71 -0.94 -8.25
N GLN A 102 3.78 -1.71 -8.34
CA GLN A 102 3.91 -2.71 -9.41
C GLN A 102 2.92 -3.87 -9.29
N VAL A 103 2.67 -4.35 -8.08
CA VAL A 103 1.79 -5.51 -7.85
C VAL A 103 0.36 -5.14 -8.22
N ASP A 104 -0.14 -4.00 -7.73
CA ASP A 104 -1.49 -3.51 -8.04
C ASP A 104 -1.68 -3.22 -9.53
N ALA A 105 -0.70 -2.57 -10.15
CA ALA A 105 -0.78 -2.22 -11.57
C ALA A 105 -0.93 -3.43 -12.51
N ARG A 106 -0.45 -4.61 -12.09
CA ARG A 106 -0.59 -5.87 -12.82
C ARG A 106 -1.78 -6.70 -12.35
N GLY A 107 -2.05 -6.73 -11.03
CA GLY A 107 -3.12 -7.51 -10.44
C GLY A 107 -4.52 -7.02 -10.76
N ASP A 108 -4.71 -5.72 -10.96
CA ASP A 108 -6.02 -5.13 -11.21
C ASP A 108 -6.51 -5.24 -12.67
N LYS A 109 -5.65 -5.64 -13.60
CA LYS A 109 -5.99 -5.78 -15.02
C LYS A 109 -6.28 -7.24 -15.37
N PRO A 110 -7.47 -7.58 -15.91
CA PRO A 110 -7.79 -8.96 -16.29
C PRO A 110 -6.81 -9.59 -17.28
N ALA A 111 -6.19 -8.77 -18.14
CA ALA A 111 -5.22 -9.25 -19.13
C ALA A 111 -3.88 -9.68 -18.51
N SER A 112 -3.52 -9.17 -17.34
CA SER A 112 -2.24 -9.44 -16.65
C SER A 112 -2.39 -10.15 -15.30
N GLU A 113 -3.60 -10.57 -14.95
CA GLU A 113 -3.88 -11.25 -13.68
C GLU A 113 -3.03 -12.52 -13.48
N ASN A 114 -2.75 -13.25 -14.56
CA ASN A 114 -1.88 -14.44 -14.50
C ASN A 114 -0.40 -14.12 -14.24
N GLU A 115 0.01 -12.86 -14.38
CA GLU A 115 1.37 -12.40 -14.16
C GLU A 115 1.59 -11.85 -12.73
N VAL A 116 0.56 -11.86 -11.89
CA VAL A 116 0.63 -11.29 -10.54
C VAL A 116 1.75 -11.89 -9.68
N PHE A 117 1.99 -13.19 -9.76
CA PHE A 117 3.07 -13.84 -9.01
C PHE A 117 4.45 -13.37 -9.46
N LYS A 118 4.65 -13.21 -10.79
CA LYS A 118 5.87 -12.65 -11.33
C LYS A 118 6.05 -11.20 -10.87
N ALA A 119 4.97 -10.42 -10.87
CA ALA A 119 5.00 -9.06 -10.33
C ALA A 119 5.38 -9.02 -8.84
N CYS A 120 4.92 -9.98 -8.03
CA CYS A 120 5.32 -10.10 -6.63
C CYS A 120 6.81 -10.41 -6.49
N GLU A 121 7.34 -11.34 -7.29
CA GLU A 121 8.77 -11.68 -7.27
C GLU A 121 9.62 -10.47 -7.66
N GLU A 122 9.27 -9.78 -8.74
CA GLU A 122 9.96 -8.56 -9.18
C GLU A 122 9.90 -7.46 -8.11
N ALA A 123 8.73 -7.24 -7.49
CA ALA A 123 8.57 -6.27 -6.41
C ALA A 123 9.44 -6.60 -5.18
N ILE A 124 9.54 -7.87 -4.81
CA ILE A 124 10.42 -8.32 -3.72
C ILE A 124 11.89 -8.00 -4.05
N GLU A 125 12.31 -8.23 -5.29
CA GLU A 125 13.69 -7.92 -5.71
C GLU A 125 13.99 -6.43 -5.73
N GLU A 126 13.04 -5.64 -6.20
CA GLU A 126 13.15 -4.18 -6.25
C GLU A 126 13.22 -3.57 -4.85
N ILE A 127 12.32 -3.99 -3.95
CA ILE A 127 12.30 -3.53 -2.56
C ILE A 127 13.61 -3.92 -1.86
N HIS A 128 14.06 -5.17 -2.02
CA HIS A 128 15.34 -5.63 -1.45
C HIS A 128 16.51 -4.78 -1.93
N ARG A 129 16.59 -4.51 -3.24
CA ARG A 129 17.63 -3.67 -3.84
C ARG A 129 17.59 -2.24 -3.28
N LEU A 130 16.41 -1.66 -3.13
CA LEU A 130 16.27 -0.31 -2.56
C LEU A 130 16.70 -0.28 -1.09
N VAL A 131 16.23 -1.21 -0.26
CA VAL A 131 16.62 -1.33 1.15
C VAL A 131 18.14 -1.43 1.28
N HIS A 132 18.79 -2.31 0.49
CA HIS A 132 20.23 -2.46 0.48
C HIS A 132 20.95 -1.13 0.13
N ARG A 133 20.51 -0.44 -0.91
CA ARG A 133 21.08 0.86 -1.31
C ARG A 133 20.94 1.93 -0.22
N LEU A 134 19.75 2.03 0.39
CA LEU A 134 19.50 3.01 1.45
C LEU A 134 20.32 2.71 2.72
N THR A 135 20.49 1.44 3.06
CA THR A 135 21.35 1.03 4.16
C THR A 135 22.81 1.39 3.89
N MET A 136 23.30 1.10 2.69
CA MET A 136 24.71 1.31 2.32
C MET A 136 25.07 2.79 2.15
N TYR A 137 24.19 3.60 1.53
CA TYR A 137 24.53 4.97 1.15
C TYR A 137 24.09 6.02 2.16
N LEU A 138 23.05 5.73 2.95
CA LEU A 138 22.45 6.68 3.88
C LEU A 138 22.46 6.22 5.32
N SER A 139 22.91 4.98 5.58
CA SER A 139 22.85 4.37 6.92
C SER A 139 21.45 4.43 7.52
N ALA A 140 20.43 4.22 6.70
CA ALA A 140 19.04 4.22 7.14
C ALA A 140 18.83 3.11 8.20
N PRO A 141 18.39 3.46 9.44
CA PRO A 141 18.47 2.53 10.56
C PRO A 141 17.27 1.59 10.66
N LYS A 142 16.15 1.91 10.04
CA LYS A 142 14.91 1.16 10.21
C LYS A 142 14.01 1.25 8.98
N PHE A 143 13.47 0.10 8.58
CA PHE A 143 12.53 -0.04 7.48
C PHE A 143 11.27 -0.75 7.97
N PHE A 144 10.12 -0.28 7.48
CA PHE A 144 8.85 -0.97 7.58
C PHE A 144 8.36 -1.24 6.17
N ILE A 145 8.19 -2.50 5.82
CA ILE A 145 7.65 -2.92 4.54
C ILE A 145 6.26 -3.45 4.80
N THR A 146 5.26 -2.82 4.21
CA THR A 146 3.85 -3.16 4.42
C THR A 146 3.05 -2.99 3.12
N ALA A 147 1.82 -3.44 3.12
CA ALA A 147 0.86 -3.20 2.06
C ALA A 147 -0.37 -2.46 2.62
N ASP A 148 -1.06 -1.73 1.77
CA ASP A 148 -2.31 -1.04 2.09
C ASP A 148 -3.46 -2.03 2.31
N HIS A 149 -3.49 -3.13 1.57
CA HIS A 149 -4.38 -4.28 1.76
C HIS A 149 -3.73 -5.56 1.23
N GLY A 150 -4.33 -6.69 1.55
CA GLY A 150 -3.98 -7.97 0.94
C GLY A 150 -4.76 -8.21 -0.36
N PHE A 151 -4.44 -9.29 -1.06
CA PHE A 151 -5.21 -9.77 -2.19
C PHE A 151 -5.52 -11.27 -2.06
N LEU A 152 -6.63 -11.67 -2.66
CA LEU A 152 -7.00 -13.07 -2.80
C LEU A 152 -6.77 -13.47 -4.26
N TYR A 153 -5.97 -14.49 -4.46
CA TYR A 153 -5.76 -15.08 -5.77
C TYR A 153 -6.47 -16.42 -5.87
N LYS A 154 -7.33 -16.56 -6.87
CA LYS A 154 -7.97 -17.83 -7.20
C LYS A 154 -7.49 -18.24 -8.60
N ARG A 155 -6.73 -19.33 -8.67
CA ARG A 155 -6.17 -19.85 -9.92
C ARG A 155 -7.24 -20.30 -10.90
N ASP A 156 -8.31 -20.89 -10.37
CA ASP A 156 -9.43 -21.39 -11.16
C ASP A 156 -10.48 -20.31 -11.36
N LYS A 157 -11.15 -20.34 -12.51
CA LYS A 157 -12.26 -19.40 -12.77
C LYS A 157 -13.37 -19.57 -11.74
N LEU A 158 -13.92 -18.45 -11.29
CA LEU A 158 -15.10 -18.43 -10.44
C LEU A 158 -16.27 -19.13 -11.15
N GLN A 159 -16.96 -20.00 -10.43
CA GLN A 159 -18.13 -20.72 -10.92
C GLN A 159 -19.41 -19.98 -10.52
N GLU A 160 -20.54 -20.34 -11.14
CA GLU A 160 -21.82 -19.71 -10.84
C GLU A 160 -22.24 -19.88 -9.37
N TYR A 161 -21.89 -21.01 -8.75
CA TYR A 161 -22.17 -21.29 -7.34
C TYR A 161 -21.29 -20.50 -6.35
N ASP A 162 -20.21 -19.85 -6.83
CA ASP A 162 -19.40 -18.95 -6.02
C ASP A 162 -20.07 -17.56 -5.87
N LYS A 163 -21.15 -17.28 -6.61
CA LYS A 163 -21.87 -16.02 -6.52
C LYS A 163 -22.71 -15.97 -5.25
N VAL A 164 -22.58 -14.86 -4.54
CA VAL A 164 -23.40 -14.53 -3.39
C VAL A 164 -24.59 -13.68 -3.85
N SER A 165 -25.81 -14.13 -3.51
CA SER A 165 -27.02 -13.33 -3.71
C SER A 165 -27.16 -12.31 -2.59
N TYR A 166 -27.48 -11.07 -2.92
CA TYR A 166 -27.68 -10.00 -1.95
C TYR A 166 -28.83 -9.11 -2.36
N ASP A 167 -29.46 -8.48 -1.37
CA ASP A 167 -30.51 -7.50 -1.60
C ASP A 167 -29.87 -6.14 -1.97
N ARG A 168 -30.20 -5.66 -3.17
CA ARG A 168 -29.65 -4.39 -3.67
C ARG A 168 -30.23 -3.16 -2.97
N GLU A 169 -31.41 -3.27 -2.38
CA GLU A 169 -32.09 -2.14 -1.73
C GLU A 169 -31.38 -1.68 -0.45
N ILE A 170 -30.69 -2.61 0.22
CA ILE A 170 -29.93 -2.31 1.45
C ILE A 170 -28.46 -1.96 1.19
N CYS A 171 -28.00 -2.03 -0.06
CA CYS A 171 -26.61 -1.80 -0.42
C CYS A 171 -26.35 -0.35 -0.75
N THR A 172 -25.42 0.30 -0.04
CA THR A 172 -24.91 1.64 -0.34
C THR A 172 -23.74 1.62 -1.32
N CYS A 173 -22.92 0.57 -1.27
CA CYS A 173 -21.80 0.39 -2.18
C CYS A 173 -21.60 -1.10 -2.52
N THR A 174 -21.33 -1.38 -3.77
CA THR A 174 -21.06 -2.75 -4.25
C THR A 174 -19.76 -2.79 -5.03
N ASN A 175 -18.90 -3.73 -4.70
CA ASN A 175 -17.64 -4.02 -5.38
C ASN A 175 -17.56 -5.52 -5.69
N LYS A 176 -16.60 -5.95 -6.50
CA LYS A 176 -16.36 -7.37 -6.81
C LYS A 176 -16.05 -8.22 -5.57
N ARG A 177 -15.51 -7.63 -4.52
CA ARG A 177 -14.97 -8.31 -3.32
C ARG A 177 -15.78 -8.07 -2.06
N PHE A 178 -16.61 -7.04 -2.01
CA PHE A 178 -17.38 -6.65 -0.84
C PHE A 178 -18.63 -5.86 -1.21
N LEU A 179 -19.53 -5.74 -0.27
CA LEU A 179 -20.65 -4.81 -0.32
C LEU A 179 -20.76 -4.10 1.04
N ILE A 180 -21.23 -2.86 1.00
CA ILE A 180 -21.53 -2.06 2.19
C ILE A 180 -23.05 -1.96 2.28
N THR A 181 -23.60 -2.30 3.43
CA THR A 181 -25.04 -2.27 3.69
C THR A 181 -25.38 -1.33 4.82
N THR A 182 -26.57 -0.75 4.77
CA THR A 182 -27.11 0.10 5.84
C THR A 182 -27.69 -0.69 7.01
N GLN A 183 -27.95 -1.98 6.80
CA GLN A 183 -28.52 -2.88 7.80
C GLN A 183 -27.66 -4.12 7.94
N ARG A 184 -27.64 -4.72 9.14
CA ARG A 184 -27.06 -6.05 9.32
C ARG A 184 -27.83 -7.05 8.45
N THR A 185 -27.16 -7.69 7.52
CA THR A 185 -27.68 -8.90 6.87
C THR A 185 -27.91 -9.94 7.97
N LYS A 186 -29.12 -10.48 8.06
CA LYS A 186 -29.34 -11.67 8.89
C LYS A 186 -28.68 -12.83 8.16
N ASP A 187 -27.77 -13.51 8.83
CA ASP A 187 -27.22 -14.80 8.40
C ASP A 187 -28.32 -15.85 8.26
#